data_8facb39bf737747f3dc2dd9f1a78dc34
#
_entry.id   8facb39bf737747f3dc2dd9f1a78dc34
#
_cell.length_a   1.000
_cell.length_b   1.000
_cell.length_c   1.000
_cell.angle_alpha   90.00
_cell.angle_beta   90.00
_cell.angle_gamma   90.00
#
_symmetry.space_group_name_H-M   'P 1'
#
loop_
_entity.id
_entity.type
_entity.pdbx_description
1 polymer ?
#
loop_
_entity_poly.entity_id
_entity_poly.type
_entity_poly.pdbx_seq_one_letter_code
_entity_poly.pdbx_strand_id
1 'polypeptide(L)'
;MKHTDFSVTQAQIDAGDPVFGGHFDGELTERERHLIGLAVATTKGCPDCTAARMKTAKQAGISDRVINEAINLTAGMNAGFVIQAAVRGCEK
;
A
#
# COMPACT_ATOMS: atom_id res chain seq x y z
N MET A 1 -19.60 4.19 -6.56
CA MET A 1 -18.51 4.60 -7.48
C MET A 1 -18.61 3.81 -8.79
N LYS A 2 -18.17 4.43 -9.86
CA LYS A 2 -18.12 3.78 -11.17
C LYS A 2 -16.68 3.39 -11.46
N HIS A 3 -16.46 2.35 -12.25
CA HIS A 3 -15.11 1.94 -12.61
C HIS A 3 -14.34 3.05 -13.36
N THR A 4 -15.05 3.95 -14.03
CA THR A 4 -14.47 5.09 -14.74
C THR A 4 -13.92 6.16 -13.79
N ASP A 5 -14.26 6.09 -12.49
CA ASP A 5 -13.72 7.01 -11.48
C ASP A 5 -12.29 6.64 -11.08
N PHE A 6 -11.86 5.42 -11.44
CA PHE A 6 -10.50 4.95 -11.17
C PHE A 6 -9.61 5.26 -12.38
N SER A 7 -8.66 6.14 -12.18
CA SER A 7 -7.75 6.49 -13.26
C SER A 7 -6.37 6.84 -12.71
N VAL A 8 -5.37 6.44 -13.47
CA VAL A 8 -3.99 6.85 -13.24
C VAL A 8 -3.46 7.34 -14.56
N THR A 9 -3.00 8.58 -14.60
CA THR A 9 -2.44 9.15 -15.84
C THR A 9 -1.04 8.63 -16.06
N GLN A 10 -0.62 8.65 -17.32
CA GLN A 10 0.75 8.27 -17.69
C GLN A 10 1.77 9.17 -16.97
N ALA A 11 1.46 10.46 -16.81
CA ALA A 11 2.33 11.38 -16.09
C ALA A 11 2.55 10.95 -14.63
N GLN A 12 1.51 10.45 -13.96
CA GLN A 12 1.60 9.95 -12.59
C GLN A 12 2.45 8.69 -12.51
N ILE A 13 2.32 7.80 -13.50
CA ILE A 13 3.15 6.60 -13.59
C ILE A 13 4.62 6.98 -13.81
N ASP A 14 4.88 7.89 -14.73
CA ASP A 14 6.24 8.31 -15.09
C ASP A 14 6.92 9.08 -13.96
N ALA A 15 6.14 9.74 -13.11
CA ALA A 15 6.67 10.48 -11.97
C ALA A 15 7.29 9.57 -10.90
N GLY A 16 7.03 8.28 -10.96
CA GLY A 16 7.71 7.28 -10.14
C GLY A 16 7.06 7.03 -8.80
N ASP A 17 7.08 7.97 -7.86
CA ASP A 17 6.61 7.71 -6.51
C ASP A 17 5.41 8.56 -6.14
N PRO A 18 4.19 8.01 -6.23
CA PRO A 18 2.98 8.75 -5.91
C PRO A 18 2.84 9.13 -4.43
N VAL A 19 3.64 8.49 -3.55
CA VAL A 19 3.58 8.80 -2.11
C VAL A 19 4.12 10.20 -1.84
N PHE A 20 5.16 10.60 -2.57
CA PHE A 20 5.86 11.87 -2.32
C PHE A 20 5.42 13.00 -3.21
N GLY A 21 4.72 12.68 -4.28
CA GLY A 21 4.50 13.67 -5.30
C GLY A 21 3.33 14.59 -5.01
N GLY A 22 3.48 15.84 -5.38
CA GLY A 22 2.36 16.70 -5.65
C GLY A 22 1.62 16.28 -6.90
N HIS A 23 1.78 15.02 -7.34
CA HIS A 23 1.14 14.46 -8.52
C HIS A 23 -0.28 14.00 -8.23
N PHE A 24 -0.58 13.75 -6.97
CA PHE A 24 -1.91 13.39 -6.54
C PHE A 24 -2.50 14.56 -5.78
N ASP A 25 -3.38 15.26 -6.46
CA ASP A 25 -4.15 16.35 -5.90
C ASP A 25 -5.44 15.78 -5.34
N GLY A 26 -5.37 15.27 -4.12
CA GLY A 26 -6.49 14.58 -3.51
C GLY A 26 -6.58 14.84 -2.01
N GLU A 27 -7.54 14.19 -1.38
CA GLU A 27 -7.86 14.37 0.03
C GLU A 27 -7.04 13.49 0.96
N LEU A 28 -6.34 12.50 0.43
CA LEU A 28 -5.47 11.66 1.25
C LEU A 28 -4.31 12.49 1.80
N THR A 29 -4.05 12.33 3.09
CA THR A 29 -2.89 12.95 3.72
C THR A 29 -1.62 12.24 3.26
N GLU A 30 -0.48 12.91 3.43
CA GLU A 30 0.84 12.30 3.17
C GLU A 30 1.01 11.02 3.99
N ARG A 31 0.60 11.06 5.27
CA ARG A 31 0.66 9.90 6.17
C ARG A 31 -0.14 8.72 5.60
N GLU A 32 -1.35 8.96 5.13
CA GLU A 32 -2.18 7.92 4.53
C GLU A 32 -1.52 7.32 3.29
N ARG A 33 -0.93 8.15 2.45
CA ARG A 33 -0.21 7.69 1.26
C ARG A 33 0.97 6.80 1.61
N HIS A 34 1.75 7.16 2.63
CA HIS A 34 2.87 6.33 3.10
C HIS A 34 2.39 4.97 3.56
N LEU A 35 1.31 4.91 4.33
CA LEU A 35 0.78 3.65 4.85
C LEU A 35 0.23 2.77 3.73
N ILE A 36 -0.44 3.35 2.75
CA ILE A 36 -0.91 2.62 1.57
C ILE A 36 0.27 2.06 0.78
N GLY A 37 1.30 2.86 0.54
CA GLY A 37 2.51 2.44 -0.17
C GLY A 37 3.21 1.28 0.53
N LEU A 38 3.30 1.34 1.85
CA LEU A 38 3.88 0.28 2.67
C LEU A 38 3.08 -1.03 2.53
N ALA A 39 1.74 -0.94 2.62
CA ALA A 39 0.86 -2.09 2.46
C ALA A 39 1.04 -2.76 1.10
N VAL A 40 1.13 -1.96 0.03
CA VAL A 40 1.34 -2.47 -1.33
C VAL A 40 2.69 -3.17 -1.46
N ALA A 41 3.77 -2.55 -0.97
CA ALA A 41 5.12 -3.11 -1.06
C ALA A 41 5.24 -4.45 -0.32
N THR A 42 4.68 -4.53 0.88
CA THR A 42 4.71 -5.76 1.69
C THR A 42 3.85 -6.86 1.06
N THR A 43 2.70 -6.52 0.52
CA THR A 43 1.82 -7.48 -0.17
C THR A 43 2.50 -8.06 -1.40
N LYS A 44 3.24 -7.25 -2.15
CA LYS A 44 4.01 -7.72 -3.31
C LYS A 44 5.20 -8.59 -2.91
N GLY A 45 5.59 -8.57 -1.65
CA GLY A 45 6.72 -9.36 -1.17
C GLY A 45 8.06 -8.85 -1.67
N CYS A 46 8.21 -7.56 -1.91
CA CYS A 46 9.45 -6.94 -2.36
C CYS A 46 10.23 -6.39 -1.16
N PRO A 47 11.33 -7.04 -0.73
CA PRO A 47 12.09 -6.56 0.44
C PRO A 47 12.69 -5.18 0.23
N ASP A 48 13.22 -4.90 -0.94
CA ASP A 48 13.85 -3.61 -1.24
C ASP A 48 12.82 -2.48 -1.28
N CYS A 49 11.67 -2.73 -1.90
CA CYS A 49 10.58 -1.76 -1.93
C CYS A 49 10.05 -1.49 -0.51
N THR A 50 9.91 -2.54 0.29
CA THR A 50 9.44 -2.43 1.67
C THR A 50 10.43 -1.63 2.52
N ALA A 51 11.74 -1.91 2.39
CA ALA A 51 12.76 -1.15 3.11
C ALA A 51 12.73 0.33 2.76
N ALA A 52 12.57 0.65 1.48
CA ALA A 52 12.46 2.03 1.02
C ALA A 52 11.21 2.70 1.60
N ARG A 53 10.07 2.01 1.62
CA ARG A 53 8.83 2.55 2.19
C ARG A 53 8.93 2.77 3.69
N MET A 54 9.56 1.84 4.41
CA MET A 54 9.78 1.99 5.85
C MET A 54 10.64 3.22 6.15
N LYS A 55 11.72 3.38 5.40
CA LYS A 55 12.65 4.50 5.57
C LYS A 55 11.93 5.84 5.37
N THR A 56 11.19 5.95 4.29
CA THR A 56 10.50 7.21 3.96
C THR A 56 9.36 7.50 4.92
N ALA A 57 8.66 6.48 5.40
CA ALA A 57 7.63 6.64 6.41
C ALA A 57 8.22 7.18 7.72
N LYS A 58 9.37 6.64 8.14
CA LYS A 58 10.06 7.14 9.33
C LYS A 58 10.53 8.58 9.17
N GLN A 59 11.04 8.93 7.99
CA GLN A 59 11.45 10.30 7.68
C GLN A 59 10.28 11.27 7.72
N ALA A 60 9.09 10.80 7.41
CA ALA A 60 7.85 11.58 7.49
C ALA A 60 7.27 11.65 8.91
N GLY A 61 7.95 11.07 9.90
CA GLY A 61 7.52 11.13 11.30
C GLY A 61 6.59 10.02 11.73
N ILE A 62 6.40 8.99 10.91
CA ILE A 62 5.56 7.84 11.28
C ILE A 62 6.37 6.93 12.19
N SER A 63 5.82 6.60 13.34
CA SER A 63 6.51 5.79 14.34
C SER A 63 6.62 4.32 13.93
N ASP A 64 7.60 3.63 14.50
CA ASP A 64 7.78 2.20 14.30
C ASP A 64 6.54 1.41 14.73
N ARG A 65 5.84 1.86 15.77
CA ARG A 65 4.61 1.21 16.25
C ARG A 65 3.51 1.26 15.18
N VAL A 66 3.35 2.39 14.52
CA VAL A 66 2.35 2.56 13.45
C VAL A 66 2.74 1.72 12.24
N ILE A 67 4.01 1.69 11.89
CA ILE A 67 4.51 0.86 10.79
C ILE A 67 4.23 -0.62 11.08
N ASN A 68 4.53 -1.09 12.29
CA ASN A 68 4.24 -2.47 12.69
C ASN A 68 2.76 -2.78 12.64
N GLU A 69 1.93 -1.87 13.10
CA GLU A 69 0.47 -2.04 13.06
C GLU A 69 -0.04 -2.15 11.62
N ALA A 70 0.48 -1.30 10.73
CA ALA A 70 0.11 -1.32 9.32
C ALA A 70 0.50 -2.64 8.66
N ILE A 71 1.70 -3.15 8.96
CA ILE A 71 2.18 -4.43 8.43
C ILE A 71 1.32 -5.58 8.97
N ASN A 72 1.02 -5.60 10.27
CA ASN A 72 0.21 -6.64 10.87
C ASN A 72 -1.22 -6.63 10.31
N LEU A 73 -1.78 -5.45 10.11
CA LEU A 73 -3.11 -5.31 9.49
C LEU A 73 -3.11 -5.83 8.07
N THR A 74 -2.08 -5.47 7.30
CA THR A 74 -1.91 -5.94 5.92
C THR A 74 -1.80 -7.46 5.87
N ALA A 75 -0.99 -8.05 6.74
CA ALA A 75 -0.83 -9.50 6.82
C ALA A 75 -2.15 -10.19 7.17
N GLY A 76 -2.90 -9.65 8.12
CA GLY A 76 -4.19 -10.19 8.52
C GLY A 76 -5.20 -10.17 7.38
N MET A 77 -5.27 -9.08 6.64
CA MET A 77 -6.16 -8.97 5.48
C MET A 77 -5.79 -9.95 4.37
N ASN A 78 -4.48 -10.09 4.09
CA ASN A 78 -4.02 -11.03 3.07
C ASN A 78 -4.25 -12.49 3.49
N ALA A 79 -4.14 -12.80 4.77
CA ALA A 79 -4.45 -14.13 5.28
C ALA A 79 -5.91 -14.51 5.01
N GLY A 80 -6.82 -13.56 5.15
CA GLY A 80 -8.23 -13.76 4.84
C GLY A 80 -8.46 -14.17 3.40
N PHE A 81 -7.79 -13.52 2.46
CA PHE A 81 -7.86 -13.86 1.05
C PHE A 81 -7.31 -15.26 0.77
N VAL A 82 -6.21 -15.62 1.40
CA VAL A 82 -5.58 -16.94 1.23
C VAL A 82 -6.53 -18.03 1.71
N ILE A 83 -7.09 -17.89 2.88
CA ILE A 83 -8.01 -18.87 3.46
C ILE A 83 -9.27 -19.00 2.59
N GLN A 84 -9.84 -17.88 2.16
CA GLN A 84 -11.03 -17.88 1.33
C GLN A 84 -10.79 -18.59 -0.01
N ALA A 85 -9.64 -18.34 -0.63
CA ALA A 85 -9.27 -19.00 -1.87
C ALA A 85 -9.13 -20.51 -1.68
N ALA A 86 -8.55 -20.94 -0.56
CA ALA A 86 -8.41 -22.37 -0.23
C ALA A 86 -9.78 -23.03 -0.03
N VAL A 87 -10.68 -22.38 0.70
CA VAL A 87 -12.04 -22.89 0.93
C VAL A 87 -12.76 -23.07 -0.40
N ARG A 88 -12.72 -22.05 -1.26
CA ARG A 88 -13.36 -22.13 -2.57
C ARG A 88 -12.71 -23.17 -3.47
N GLY A 89 -11.40 -23.34 -3.37
CA GLY A 89 -10.67 -24.37 -4.09
C GLY A 89 -11.12 -25.78 -3.72
N CYS A 90 -11.43 -26.01 -2.45
CA CYS A 90 -11.95 -27.30 -1.98
C CYS A 90 -13.32 -27.65 -2.57
N GLU A 91 -14.06 -26.65 -3.01
CA GLU A 91 -15.38 -26.85 -3.62
C GLU A 91 -15.30 -27.22 -5.11
N LYS A 92 -14.13 -27.07 -5.72
CA LYS A 92 -13.91 -27.41 -7.14
C LYS A 92 -13.60 -28.90 -7.30
#